data_db01899fb5635e99d0949e01405dff11
#
_entry.id   db01899fb5635e99d0949e01405dff11
#
_cell.length_a   1.000
_cell.length_b   1.000
_cell.length_c   1.000
_cell.angle_alpha   90.00
_cell.angle_beta   90.00
_cell.angle_gamma   90.00
#
_symmetry.space_group_name_H-M   'P 1'
#
loop_
_entity.id
_entity.type
_entity.pdbx_description
1 polymer ?
#
loop_
_entity_poly.entity_id
_entity_poly.type
_entity_poly.pdbx_seq_one_letter_code
_entity_poly.pdbx_strand_id
1 'polypeptide(L)'
;MRPAYERLATLDDLLRRAAELSAKTLIFDVEPLVAHWESGQAALDQGVTSVLDRARAIPGVAVVCFSTNSARRPTVPLVGDGVRAEYVALAGKPLRTGYYQGFPRPGAVIGDQLATDGALARRLGYAFLQYHPDPSSLPLGPRMMDWAGQVARPLLFARPH
;
A
#
# COMPACT_ATOMS: atom_id res chain seq x y z
N MET A 1 4.31 -6.82 19.99
CA MET A 1 5.43 -6.74 19.00
C MET A 1 5.13 -5.61 18.01
N ARG A 2 6.10 -4.76 17.69
CA ARG A 2 5.91 -3.68 16.71
C ARG A 2 5.91 -4.28 15.29
N PRO A 3 5.06 -3.79 14.37
CA PRO A 3 5.03 -4.30 13.00
C PRO A 3 6.36 -4.06 12.28
N ALA A 4 6.69 -4.95 11.33
CA ALA A 4 7.89 -4.82 10.50
C ALA A 4 7.78 -3.58 9.59
N TYR A 5 8.92 -2.95 9.34
CA TYR A 5 9.06 -1.83 8.40
C TYR A 5 10.27 -2.05 7.51
N GLU A 6 10.10 -1.86 6.22
CA GLU A 6 11.19 -1.98 5.23
C GLU A 6 10.97 -1.02 4.06
N ARG A 7 12.05 -0.45 3.52
CA ARG A 7 12.03 0.42 2.33
C ARG A 7 12.57 -0.36 1.14
N LEU A 8 11.80 -0.37 0.05
CA LEU A 8 12.12 -1.12 -1.15
C LEU A 8 11.91 -0.25 -2.40
N ALA A 9 12.74 -0.46 -3.42
CA ALA A 9 12.81 0.42 -4.58
C ALA A 9 11.84 0.02 -5.70
N THR A 10 11.43 -1.24 -5.78
CA THR A 10 10.63 -1.75 -6.89
C THR A 10 9.39 -2.51 -6.41
N LEU A 11 8.38 -2.57 -7.26
CA LEU A 11 7.18 -3.38 -6.99
C LEU A 11 7.53 -4.87 -6.85
N ASP A 12 8.50 -5.37 -7.62
CA ASP A 12 8.95 -6.76 -7.51
C ASP A 12 9.51 -7.09 -6.12
N ASP A 13 10.34 -6.19 -5.58
CA ASP A 13 10.91 -6.36 -4.25
C ASP A 13 9.83 -6.29 -3.18
N LEU A 14 8.86 -5.38 -3.31
CA LEU A 14 7.72 -5.25 -2.40
C LEU A 14 6.87 -6.52 -2.37
N LEU A 15 6.54 -7.07 -3.55
CA LEU A 15 5.75 -8.29 -3.67
C LEU A 15 6.50 -9.52 -3.17
N ARG A 16 7.79 -9.64 -3.49
CA ARG A 16 8.65 -10.71 -2.96
C ARG A 16 8.69 -10.65 -1.43
N ARG A 17 8.89 -9.47 -0.86
CA ARG A 17 8.92 -9.30 0.59
C ARG A 17 7.59 -9.62 1.26
N ALA A 18 6.48 -9.25 0.66
CA ALA A 18 5.15 -9.62 1.13
C ALA A 18 4.95 -11.14 1.16
N ALA A 19 5.45 -11.85 0.12
CA ALA A 19 5.43 -13.31 0.08
C ALA A 19 6.29 -13.93 1.19
N GLU A 20 7.49 -13.43 1.43
CA GLU A 20 8.38 -13.88 2.53
C GLU A 20 7.74 -13.69 3.91
N LEU A 21 6.95 -12.63 4.09
CA LEU A 21 6.17 -12.37 5.29
C LEU A 21 4.90 -13.22 5.39
N SER A 22 4.63 -14.07 4.40
CA SER A 22 3.41 -14.90 4.29
C SER A 22 2.14 -14.05 4.40
N ALA A 23 2.16 -12.85 3.82
CA ALA A 23 1.03 -11.92 3.89
C ALA A 23 -0.20 -12.50 3.21
N LYS A 24 -1.31 -12.53 3.94
CA LYS A 24 -2.64 -12.94 3.44
C LYS A 24 -3.44 -11.76 2.91
N THR A 25 -3.12 -10.56 3.38
CA THR A 25 -3.73 -9.30 2.95
C THR A 25 -2.66 -8.35 2.45
N LEU A 26 -2.88 -7.78 1.27
CA LEU A 26 -2.07 -6.71 0.70
C LEU A 26 -2.93 -5.48 0.53
N ILE A 27 -2.55 -4.36 1.13
CA ILE A 27 -3.19 -3.05 0.96
C ILE A 27 -2.21 -2.16 0.23
N PHE A 28 -2.54 -1.79 -1.00
CA PHE A 28 -1.73 -0.90 -1.83
C PHE A 28 -2.25 0.53 -1.74
N ASP A 29 -1.37 1.49 -1.44
CA ASP A 29 -1.63 2.88 -1.80
C ASP A 29 -1.59 3.03 -3.32
N VAL A 30 -2.56 3.76 -3.86
CA VAL A 30 -2.70 3.86 -5.33
C VAL A 30 -1.62 4.77 -5.90
N GLU A 31 -1.41 5.93 -5.30
CA GLU A 31 -0.45 6.92 -5.79
C GLU A 31 0.85 6.87 -4.95
N PRO A 32 2.03 6.83 -5.55
CA PRO A 32 2.33 6.82 -7.00
C PRO A 32 2.52 5.41 -7.58
N LEU A 33 2.50 4.37 -6.75
CA LEU A 33 2.96 3.01 -7.10
C LEU A 33 2.09 2.34 -8.18
N VAL A 34 0.76 2.44 -8.02
CA VAL A 34 -0.20 1.84 -8.95
C VAL A 34 -0.46 2.77 -10.14
N ALA A 35 -0.64 4.06 -9.85
CA ALA A 35 -0.81 5.09 -10.86
C ALA A 35 -0.28 6.43 -10.34
N HIS A 36 0.44 7.16 -11.19
CA HIS A 36 0.96 8.48 -10.80
C HIS A 36 -0.18 9.47 -10.54
N TRP A 37 0.03 10.47 -9.65
CA TRP A 37 -0.98 11.47 -9.27
C TRP A 37 -1.59 12.20 -10.47
N GLU A 38 -0.77 12.49 -11.49
CA GLU A 38 -1.18 13.24 -12.69
C GLU A 38 -1.56 12.33 -13.86
N SER A 39 -1.54 11.01 -13.67
CA SER A 39 -1.88 10.07 -14.73
C SER A 39 -3.40 10.04 -15.00
N GLY A 40 -3.78 9.81 -16.25
CA GLY A 40 -5.18 9.72 -16.68
C GLY A 40 -5.85 8.41 -16.23
N GLN A 41 -7.13 8.28 -16.56
CA GLN A 41 -7.97 7.13 -16.21
C GLN A 41 -7.41 5.81 -16.75
N ALA A 42 -6.95 5.79 -18.01
CA ALA A 42 -6.38 4.59 -18.62
C ALA A 42 -5.16 4.06 -17.84
N ALA A 43 -4.31 4.96 -17.36
CA ALA A 43 -3.14 4.58 -16.55
C ALA A 43 -3.54 4.00 -15.18
N LEU A 44 -4.59 4.55 -14.56
CA LEU A 44 -5.13 4.01 -13.32
C LEU A 44 -5.69 2.60 -13.54
N ASP A 45 -6.51 2.42 -14.56
CA ASP A 45 -7.13 1.12 -14.89
C ASP A 45 -6.08 0.05 -15.20
N GLN A 46 -5.06 0.41 -15.99
CA GLN A 46 -3.95 -0.47 -16.31
C GLN A 46 -3.10 -0.81 -15.07
N GLY A 47 -2.81 0.19 -14.25
CA GLY A 47 -2.03 0.02 -13.03
C GLY A 47 -2.71 -0.90 -12.02
N VAL A 48 -4.00 -0.69 -11.77
CA VAL A 48 -4.79 -1.52 -10.86
C VAL A 48 -4.84 -2.97 -11.37
N THR A 49 -5.13 -3.18 -12.66
CA THR A 49 -5.17 -4.51 -13.26
C THR A 49 -3.81 -5.22 -13.13
N SER A 50 -2.73 -4.54 -13.53
CA SER A 50 -1.38 -5.12 -13.49
C SER A 50 -0.93 -5.48 -12.07
N VAL A 51 -1.16 -4.61 -11.09
CA VAL A 51 -0.78 -4.88 -9.70
C VAL A 51 -1.63 -5.99 -9.11
N LEU A 52 -2.95 -6.01 -9.40
CA LEU A 52 -3.83 -7.08 -8.94
C LEU A 52 -3.40 -8.44 -9.49
N ASP A 53 -3.11 -8.53 -10.79
CA ASP A 53 -2.66 -9.78 -11.43
C ASP A 53 -1.38 -10.33 -10.78
N ARG A 54 -0.45 -9.47 -10.47
CA ARG A 54 0.81 -9.84 -9.83
C ARG A 54 0.62 -10.22 -8.36
N ALA A 55 -0.20 -9.47 -7.63
CA ALA A 55 -0.45 -9.70 -6.21
C ALA A 55 -1.21 -11.01 -5.96
N ARG A 56 -2.22 -11.32 -6.79
CA ARG A 56 -2.99 -12.57 -6.67
C ARG A 56 -2.19 -13.82 -7.02
N ALA A 57 -1.10 -13.68 -7.76
CA ALA A 57 -0.19 -14.79 -8.07
C ALA A 57 0.67 -15.21 -6.87
N ILE A 58 0.72 -14.43 -5.79
CA ILE A 58 1.48 -14.75 -4.57
C ILE A 58 0.72 -15.84 -3.79
N PRO A 59 1.36 -16.99 -3.52
CA PRO A 59 0.72 -18.06 -2.75
C PRO A 59 0.27 -17.57 -1.36
N GLY A 60 -0.96 -17.90 -0.99
CA GLY A 60 -1.53 -17.59 0.32
C GLY A 60 -2.17 -16.21 0.46
N VAL A 61 -2.04 -15.32 -0.53
CA VAL A 61 -2.77 -14.06 -0.55
C VAL A 61 -4.26 -14.35 -0.72
N ALA A 62 -5.06 -13.80 0.19
CA ALA A 62 -6.52 -13.95 0.20
C ALA A 62 -7.24 -12.63 -0.13
N VAL A 63 -6.63 -11.49 0.20
CA VAL A 63 -7.21 -10.16 -0.02
C VAL A 63 -6.17 -9.23 -0.66
N VAL A 64 -6.57 -8.54 -1.73
CA VAL A 64 -5.85 -7.42 -2.33
C VAL A 64 -6.77 -6.20 -2.27
N CYS A 65 -6.35 -5.15 -1.60
CA CYS A 65 -7.11 -3.92 -1.45
C CYS A 65 -6.30 -2.74 -1.96
N PHE A 66 -6.87 -1.98 -2.89
CA PHE A 66 -6.33 -0.69 -3.30
C PHE A 66 -6.97 0.41 -2.46
N SER A 67 -6.17 1.34 -1.95
CA SER A 67 -6.62 2.36 -1.03
C SER A 67 -6.01 3.71 -1.38
N THR A 68 -6.86 4.72 -1.57
CA THR A 68 -6.42 6.09 -1.84
C THR A 68 -7.21 7.10 -1.04
N ASN A 69 -6.56 8.21 -0.66
CA ASN A 69 -7.26 9.36 -0.08
C ASN A 69 -7.91 10.26 -1.15
N SER A 70 -7.62 10.02 -2.42
CA SER A 70 -8.27 10.71 -3.53
C SER A 70 -9.66 10.13 -3.86
N ALA A 71 -10.42 10.86 -4.69
CA ALA A 71 -11.71 10.38 -5.19
C ALA A 71 -11.59 9.53 -6.46
N ARG A 72 -10.36 9.32 -6.99
CA ARG A 72 -10.11 8.54 -8.20
C ARG A 72 -10.57 7.10 -8.03
N ARG A 73 -11.21 6.56 -9.06
CA ARG A 73 -11.68 5.17 -9.08
C ARG A 73 -11.35 4.52 -10.43
N PRO A 74 -10.99 3.24 -10.45
CA PRO A 74 -10.88 2.50 -11.71
C PRO A 74 -12.25 2.33 -12.34
N THR A 75 -12.28 2.24 -13.67
CA THR A 75 -13.49 1.90 -14.44
C THR A 75 -13.53 0.41 -14.81
N VAL A 76 -12.41 -0.29 -14.68
CA VAL A 76 -12.31 -1.73 -14.91
C VAL A 76 -12.83 -2.52 -13.70
N PRO A 77 -13.46 -3.69 -13.92
CA PRO A 77 -13.85 -4.56 -12.82
C PRO A 77 -12.62 -5.16 -12.11
N LEU A 78 -12.70 -5.27 -10.80
CA LEU A 78 -11.67 -5.97 -10.02
C LEU A 78 -11.96 -7.46 -10.01
N VAL A 79 -11.33 -8.21 -10.89
CA VAL A 79 -11.48 -9.67 -10.99
C VAL A 79 -10.34 -10.34 -10.25
N GLY A 80 -10.64 -10.90 -9.09
CA GLY A 80 -9.64 -11.49 -8.19
C GLY A 80 -9.34 -12.97 -8.41
N ASP A 81 -10.15 -13.72 -9.19
CA ASP A 81 -9.98 -15.16 -9.47
C ASP A 81 -9.64 -15.98 -8.21
N GLY A 82 -10.50 -15.92 -7.21
CA GLY A 82 -10.31 -16.59 -5.93
C GLY A 82 -9.65 -15.75 -4.83
N VAL A 83 -9.12 -14.57 -5.17
CA VAL A 83 -8.64 -13.56 -4.23
C VAL A 83 -9.70 -12.46 -4.12
N ARG A 84 -10.05 -12.06 -2.91
CA ARG A 84 -10.96 -10.91 -2.70
C ARG A 84 -10.25 -9.63 -3.12
N ALA A 85 -10.77 -8.95 -4.14
CA ALA A 85 -10.22 -7.70 -4.64
C ALA A 85 -11.14 -6.53 -4.28
N GLU A 86 -10.59 -5.48 -3.68
CA GLU A 86 -11.34 -4.30 -3.24
C GLU A 86 -10.63 -3.00 -3.61
N TYR A 87 -11.42 -1.92 -3.74
CA TYR A 87 -10.91 -0.57 -3.96
C TYR A 87 -11.63 0.42 -3.05
N VAL A 88 -10.87 1.17 -2.26
CA VAL A 88 -11.37 2.17 -1.31
C VAL A 88 -10.85 3.55 -1.71
N ALA A 89 -11.69 4.35 -2.34
CA ALA A 89 -11.43 5.77 -2.57
C ALA A 89 -11.91 6.59 -1.36
N LEU A 90 -11.35 7.78 -1.19
CA LEU A 90 -11.61 8.65 -0.02
C LEU A 90 -11.44 7.89 1.31
N ALA A 91 -10.40 7.08 1.36
CA ALA A 91 -10.16 6.13 2.45
C ALA A 91 -10.00 6.79 3.82
N GLY A 92 -9.56 8.05 3.87
CA GLY A 92 -9.34 8.79 5.12
C GLY A 92 -8.18 8.24 5.95
N LYS A 93 -7.15 7.70 5.27
CA LYS A 93 -5.93 7.22 5.92
C LYS A 93 -5.19 8.36 6.64
N PRO A 94 -4.61 8.12 7.80
CA PRO A 94 -4.57 6.87 8.58
C PRO A 94 -5.72 6.73 9.58
N LEU A 95 -6.69 7.66 9.60
CA LEU A 95 -7.67 7.76 10.68
C LEU A 95 -8.78 6.69 10.58
N ARG A 96 -9.25 6.42 9.36
CA ARG A 96 -10.33 5.45 9.12
C ARG A 96 -9.73 4.07 8.86
N THR A 97 -9.93 3.15 9.79
CA THR A 97 -9.46 1.76 9.69
C THR A 97 -10.58 0.74 9.49
N GLY A 98 -11.84 1.18 9.58
CA GLY A 98 -13.01 0.30 9.55
C GLY A 98 -13.12 -0.56 8.28
N TYR A 99 -12.71 -0.05 7.13
CA TYR A 99 -12.72 -0.79 5.86
C TYR A 99 -11.84 -2.04 5.86
N TYR A 100 -10.79 -2.06 6.69
CA TYR A 100 -9.76 -3.09 6.70
C TYR A 100 -9.91 -4.05 7.88
N GLN A 101 -10.84 -3.77 8.78
CA GLN A 101 -11.13 -4.65 9.91
C GLN A 101 -11.75 -5.95 9.38
N GLY A 102 -11.25 -7.07 9.84
CA GLY A 102 -11.70 -8.38 9.37
C GLY A 102 -10.92 -8.94 8.18
N PHE A 103 -9.97 -8.20 7.61
CA PHE A 103 -9.07 -8.77 6.61
C PHE A 103 -8.12 -9.79 7.28
N PRO A 104 -7.80 -10.90 6.58
CA PRO A 104 -6.95 -11.95 7.11
C PRO A 104 -5.55 -11.45 7.51
N ARG A 105 -4.97 -12.09 8.53
CA ARG A 105 -3.60 -11.82 8.99
C ARG A 105 -2.68 -13.00 8.67
N PRO A 106 -1.37 -12.77 8.53
CA PRO A 106 -0.68 -11.47 8.55
C PRO A 106 -1.00 -10.63 7.32
N GLY A 107 -0.79 -9.30 7.41
CA GLY A 107 -1.01 -8.38 6.31
C GLY A 107 0.16 -7.42 6.11
N ALA A 108 0.23 -6.83 4.92
CA ALA A 108 1.16 -5.76 4.59
C ALA A 108 0.44 -4.57 3.97
N VAL A 109 0.81 -3.35 4.37
CA VAL A 109 0.47 -2.11 3.70
C VAL A 109 1.67 -1.71 2.84
N ILE A 110 1.43 -1.41 1.59
CA ILE A 110 2.42 -1.06 0.58
C ILE A 110 2.08 0.34 0.08
N GLY A 111 2.96 1.29 0.35
CA GLY A 111 2.76 2.69 -0.01
C GLY A 111 4.03 3.51 0.13
N ASP A 112 4.00 4.77 -0.25
CA ASP A 112 5.18 5.64 -0.23
C ASP A 112 5.27 6.49 1.05
N GLN A 113 4.15 6.76 1.73
CA GLN A 113 4.08 7.73 2.82
C GLN A 113 3.99 7.09 4.19
N LEU A 114 5.05 7.29 4.99
CA LEU A 114 5.10 6.80 6.36
C LEU A 114 4.00 7.40 7.24
N ALA A 115 3.65 8.67 7.03
CA ALA A 115 2.66 9.39 7.84
C ALA A 115 1.22 8.88 7.64
N THR A 116 0.89 8.39 6.44
CA THR A 116 -0.45 7.87 6.11
C THR A 116 -0.46 6.35 6.08
N ASP A 117 0.32 5.74 5.19
CA ASP A 117 0.33 4.29 4.96
C ASP A 117 1.03 3.54 6.09
N GLY A 118 2.16 4.07 6.55
CA GLY A 118 2.86 3.51 7.69
C GLY A 118 2.05 3.59 8.99
N ALA A 119 1.39 4.72 9.22
CA ALA A 119 0.50 4.87 10.37
C ALA A 119 -0.73 3.95 10.27
N LEU A 120 -1.30 3.77 9.06
CA LEU A 120 -2.36 2.79 8.82
C LEU A 120 -1.87 1.37 9.14
N ALA A 121 -0.71 0.97 8.61
CA ALA A 121 -0.11 -0.33 8.88
C ALA A 121 0.06 -0.57 10.39
N ARG A 122 0.59 0.43 11.10
CA ARG A 122 0.75 0.38 12.55
C ARG A 122 -0.56 0.15 13.29
N ARG A 123 -1.63 0.86 12.89
CA ARG A 123 -2.97 0.73 13.51
C ARG A 123 -3.61 -0.62 13.24
N LEU A 124 -3.37 -1.20 12.05
CA LEU A 124 -3.86 -2.53 11.69
C LEU A 124 -2.99 -3.66 12.28
N GLY A 125 -1.78 -3.36 12.76
CA GLY A 125 -0.80 -4.37 13.15
C GLY A 125 -0.23 -5.14 11.96
N TYR A 126 -0.15 -4.50 10.79
CA TYR A 126 0.38 -5.02 9.53
C TYR A 126 1.82 -4.57 9.34
N ALA A 127 2.60 -5.32 8.56
CA ALA A 127 3.89 -4.85 8.08
C ALA A 127 3.71 -3.61 7.19
N PHE A 128 4.68 -2.70 7.22
CA PHE A 128 4.75 -1.60 6.27
C PHE A 128 5.94 -1.78 5.33
N LEU A 129 5.64 -1.95 4.06
CA LEU A 129 6.61 -2.05 2.98
C LEU A 129 6.59 -0.73 2.20
N GLN A 130 7.55 0.13 2.48
CA GLN A 130 7.59 1.45 1.89
C GLN A 130 8.19 1.40 0.48
N TYR A 131 7.40 1.77 -0.52
CA TYR A 131 7.90 2.11 -1.84
C TYR A 131 8.63 3.45 -1.77
N HIS A 132 9.87 3.46 -2.26
CA HIS A 132 10.69 4.67 -2.25
C HIS A 132 11.02 5.10 -3.68
N PRO A 133 10.11 5.87 -4.34
CA PRO A 133 10.35 6.41 -5.67
C PRO A 133 11.48 7.44 -5.65
N ASP A 134 12.00 7.79 -6.82
CA ASP A 134 12.98 8.88 -6.94
C ASP A 134 12.39 10.17 -6.34
N PRO A 135 13.07 10.80 -5.36
CA PRO A 135 12.58 12.02 -4.72
C PRO A 135 12.32 13.17 -5.70
N SER A 136 13.00 13.19 -6.85
CA SER A 136 12.82 14.23 -7.88
C SER A 136 11.45 14.17 -8.56
N SER A 137 10.79 13.01 -8.55
CA SER A 137 9.49 12.80 -9.17
C SER A 137 8.30 13.15 -8.26
N LEU A 138 8.55 13.45 -6.97
CA LEU A 138 7.49 13.70 -5.99
C LEU A 138 7.02 15.16 -6.02
N PRO A 139 5.69 15.44 -6.01
CA PRO A 139 5.14 16.75 -5.71
C PRO A 139 5.53 17.25 -4.31
N LEU A 140 5.44 18.56 -4.07
CA LEU A 140 5.83 19.19 -2.78
C LEU A 140 5.08 18.60 -1.58
N GLY A 141 3.77 18.41 -1.67
CA GLY A 141 2.95 17.87 -0.59
C GLY A 141 3.42 16.49 -0.10
N PRO A 142 3.55 15.49 -0.98
CA PRO A 142 4.11 14.18 -0.65
C PRO A 142 5.53 14.22 -0.09
N ARG A 143 6.41 15.12 -0.57
CA ARG A 143 7.76 15.31 0.00
C ARG A 143 7.72 15.75 1.46
N MET A 144 6.86 16.74 1.79
CA MET A 144 6.71 17.23 3.16
C MET A 144 6.13 16.13 4.07
N MET A 145 5.18 15.33 3.58
CA MET A 145 4.60 14.23 4.35
C MET A 145 5.60 13.09 4.56
N ASP A 146 6.45 12.78 3.58
CA ASP A 146 7.52 11.80 3.76
C ASP A 146 8.50 12.26 4.84
N TRP A 147 8.92 13.52 4.81
CA TRP A 147 9.79 14.09 5.83
C TRP A 147 9.16 13.99 7.24
N ALA A 148 7.92 14.41 7.40
CA ALA A 148 7.21 14.32 8.69
C ALA A 148 7.09 12.87 9.17
N GLY A 149 6.82 11.94 8.27
CA GLY A 149 6.76 10.51 8.55
C GLY A 149 8.10 9.95 9.01
N GLN A 150 9.21 10.36 8.37
CA GLN A 150 10.56 9.90 8.77
C GLN A 150 10.92 10.33 10.20
N VAL A 151 10.52 11.53 10.61
CA VAL A 151 10.70 12.01 12.00
C VAL A 151 9.92 11.14 12.99
N ALA A 152 8.71 10.71 12.63
CA ALA A 152 7.86 9.86 13.48
C ALA A 152 8.22 8.36 13.42
N ARG A 153 9.07 7.94 12.48
CA ARG A 153 9.42 6.54 12.24
C ARG A 153 9.82 5.73 13.50
N PRO A 154 10.70 6.24 14.40
CA PRO A 154 11.08 5.47 15.59
C PRO A 154 9.92 5.18 16.55
N LEU A 155 8.87 6.01 16.48
CA LEU A 155 7.65 5.84 17.29
C LEU A 155 6.69 4.81 16.69
N LEU A 156 6.69 4.69 15.36
CA LEU A 156 5.75 3.85 14.62
C LEU A 156 6.25 2.41 14.46
N PHE A 157 7.54 2.22 14.21
CA PHE A 157 8.11 0.91 13.88
C PHE A 157 9.34 0.56 14.69
N ALA A 158 9.63 -0.74 14.80
CA ALA A 158 10.91 -1.19 15.34
C ALA A 158 12.05 -0.77 14.40
N ARG A 159 13.24 -0.50 14.97
CA ARG A 159 14.43 -0.30 14.14
C ARG A 159 14.71 -1.59 13.37
N PRO A 160 15.04 -1.51 12.07
CA PRO A 160 15.54 -2.67 11.36
C PRO A 160 16.86 -3.12 12.04
N HIS A 161 17.00 -4.40 12.23
CA HIS A 161 18.25 -5.02 12.67
C HIS A 161 19.23 -5.08 11.54
#